data_0def783707cb1517b848691f594764d0
#
_entry.id   0def783707cb1517b848691f594764d0
#
_cell.length_a   1.000
_cell.length_b   1.000
_cell.length_c   1.000
_cell.angle_alpha   90.00
_cell.angle_beta   90.00
_cell.angle_gamma   90.00
#
_symmetry.space_group_name_H-M   'P 1'
#
loop_
_entity.id
_entity.type
_entity.pdbx_description
1 polymer ?
#
loop_
_entity_poly.entity_id
_entity_poly.type
_entity_poly.pdbx_seq_one_letter_code
_entity_poly.pdbx_strand_id
1 'polypeptide(L)'
;MKYPKNIQQGGTIGFVAPSFGCQIEPYYTAFGNAQKKFREMGYQLQLGPNCYAGEGIGISNTPEKCGQELTDYYCSPENDVLISCGGGELMCETMSHVDFARLQAAAPKWYLGYSDNTNMTYLLATICDTASRSEE
;
A
#
# COMPACT_ATOMS: atom_id res chain seq x y z
N MET A 1 15.10 14.14 -4.96
CA MET A 1 14.17 13.17 -4.37
C MET A 1 13.33 13.85 -3.31
N LYS A 2 12.02 13.67 -3.39
CA LYS A 2 11.08 14.18 -2.40
C LYS A 2 11.01 13.20 -1.22
N TYR A 3 11.13 13.72 0.00
CA TYR A 3 10.99 12.92 1.21
C TYR A 3 9.65 13.23 1.88
N PRO A 4 8.77 12.23 2.04
CA PRO A 4 7.51 12.43 2.72
C PRO A 4 7.68 12.83 4.18
N LYS A 5 6.67 13.47 4.75
CA LYS A 5 6.63 13.73 6.20
C LYS A 5 6.37 12.44 6.97
N ASN A 6 6.95 12.34 8.16
CA ASN A 6 6.65 11.23 9.06
C ASN A 6 5.23 11.36 9.62
N ILE A 7 4.59 10.20 9.83
CA ILE A 7 3.30 10.15 10.51
C ILE A 7 3.43 10.70 11.93
N GLN A 8 2.45 11.48 12.35
CA GLN A 8 2.38 12.01 13.72
C GLN A 8 1.52 11.08 14.59
N GLN A 9 1.71 11.17 15.91
CA GLN A 9 0.87 10.47 16.87
C GLN A 9 -0.61 10.79 16.61
N GLY A 10 -1.46 9.79 16.56
CA GLY A 10 -2.89 9.94 16.25
C GLY A 10 -3.21 10.04 14.75
N GLY A 11 -2.20 9.99 13.90
CA GLY A 11 -2.37 9.99 12.44
C GLY A 11 -3.03 8.72 11.91
N THR A 12 -3.28 8.67 10.61
CA THR A 12 -3.98 7.58 9.94
C THR A 12 -3.03 6.77 9.06
N ILE A 13 -3.02 5.47 9.28
CA ILE A 13 -2.31 4.50 8.45
C ILE A 13 -3.27 3.92 7.42
N GLY A 14 -2.97 4.11 6.14
CA GLY A 14 -3.68 3.46 5.05
C GLY A 14 -3.08 2.09 4.74
N PHE A 15 -3.92 1.10 4.46
CA PHE A 15 -3.51 -0.22 4.00
C PHE A 15 -4.10 -0.51 2.63
N VAL A 16 -3.27 -1.10 1.77
CA VAL A 16 -3.64 -1.53 0.42
C VAL A 16 -3.10 -2.93 0.14
N ALA A 17 -3.66 -3.61 -0.83
CA ALA A 17 -3.23 -4.94 -1.26
C ALA A 17 -2.96 -4.96 -2.77
N PRO A 18 -1.87 -4.32 -3.23
CA PRO A 18 -1.54 -4.29 -4.65
C PRO A 18 -0.94 -5.58 -5.18
N SER A 19 -0.59 -6.52 -4.29
CA SER A 19 -0.12 -7.86 -4.55
C SER A 19 -1.09 -8.85 -3.89
N PHE A 20 -0.66 -9.73 -2.97
CA PHE A 20 -1.60 -10.58 -2.24
C PHE A 20 -2.43 -9.79 -1.22
N GLY A 21 -3.69 -10.23 -1.03
CA GLY A 21 -4.52 -9.81 0.09
C GLY A 21 -4.39 -10.75 1.28
N CYS A 22 -5.03 -10.39 2.38
CA CYS A 22 -4.99 -11.14 3.64
C CYS A 22 -6.26 -11.99 3.85
N GLN A 23 -6.77 -12.61 2.78
CA GLN A 23 -7.99 -13.41 2.81
C GLN A 23 -7.80 -14.75 3.55
N ILE A 24 -6.62 -15.37 3.42
CA ILE A 24 -6.34 -16.71 3.92
C ILE A 24 -5.41 -16.69 5.14
N GLU A 25 -5.47 -17.75 5.94
CA GLU A 25 -4.52 -17.94 7.05
C GLU A 25 -3.11 -18.31 6.54
N PRO A 26 -2.04 -17.91 7.20
CA PRO A 26 -2.02 -17.16 8.49
C PRO A 26 -2.15 -15.64 8.35
N TYR A 27 -2.27 -15.14 7.13
CA TYR A 27 -2.25 -13.69 6.83
C TYR A 27 -3.48 -12.96 7.39
N TYR A 28 -4.64 -13.61 7.38
CA TYR A 28 -5.87 -13.05 7.92
C TYR A 28 -5.71 -12.69 9.40
N THR A 29 -5.28 -13.65 10.21
CA THR A 29 -5.04 -13.43 11.64
C THR A 29 -3.89 -12.46 11.89
N ALA A 30 -2.78 -12.59 11.16
CA ALA A 30 -1.63 -11.71 11.31
C ALA A 30 -1.96 -10.25 11.01
N PHE A 31 -2.71 -10.00 9.95
CA PHE A 31 -3.15 -8.64 9.58
C PHE A 31 -4.14 -8.07 10.61
N GLY A 32 -5.06 -8.89 11.12
CA GLY A 32 -5.95 -8.48 12.21
C GLY A 32 -5.19 -8.08 13.47
N ASN A 33 -4.18 -8.86 13.85
CA ASN A 33 -3.31 -8.56 14.98
C ASN A 33 -2.51 -7.26 14.78
N ALA A 34 -1.99 -7.04 13.56
CA ALA A 34 -1.29 -5.81 13.23
C ALA A 34 -2.20 -4.58 13.34
N GLN A 35 -3.43 -4.66 12.83
CA GLN A 35 -4.41 -3.59 12.95
C GLN A 35 -4.71 -3.27 14.42
N LYS A 36 -4.93 -4.30 15.25
CA LYS A 36 -5.14 -4.13 16.68
C LYS A 36 -3.95 -3.40 17.31
N LYS A 37 -2.73 -3.83 17.01
CA LYS A 37 -1.52 -3.23 17.55
C LYS A 37 -1.39 -1.74 17.19
N PHE A 38 -1.64 -1.37 15.93
CA PHE A 38 -1.59 0.02 15.51
C PHE A 38 -2.66 0.88 16.21
N ARG A 39 -3.87 0.34 16.40
CA ARG A 39 -4.92 1.04 17.17
C ARG A 39 -4.53 1.24 18.63
N GLU A 40 -3.93 0.23 19.26
CA GLU A 40 -3.42 0.32 20.63
C GLU A 40 -2.30 1.38 20.76
N MET A 41 -1.53 1.59 19.69
CA MET A 41 -0.51 2.65 19.61
C MET A 41 -1.12 4.04 19.39
N GLY A 42 -2.42 4.15 19.19
CA GLY A 42 -3.15 5.41 19.04
C GLY A 42 -3.34 5.87 17.59
N TYR A 43 -3.02 5.03 16.60
CA TYR A 43 -3.24 5.36 15.18
C TYR A 43 -4.65 4.99 14.73
N GLN A 44 -5.16 5.77 13.78
CA GLN A 44 -6.35 5.42 13.02
C GLN A 44 -5.97 4.61 11.78
N LEU A 45 -6.88 3.79 11.29
CA LEU A 45 -6.64 2.93 10.13
C LEU A 45 -7.66 3.20 9.04
N GLN A 46 -7.19 3.17 7.79
CA GLN A 46 -8.01 3.24 6.60
C GLN A 46 -7.65 2.04 5.72
N LEU A 47 -8.57 1.07 5.60
CA LEU A 47 -8.34 -0.13 4.82
C LEU A 47 -8.87 0.04 3.40
N GLY A 48 -8.01 -0.25 2.43
CA GLY A 48 -8.43 -0.35 1.04
C GLY A 48 -9.35 -1.56 0.81
N PRO A 49 -10.19 -1.51 -0.24
CA PRO A 49 -11.19 -2.55 -0.51
C PRO A 49 -10.59 -3.92 -0.81
N ASN A 50 -9.32 -3.99 -1.20
CA ASN A 50 -8.67 -5.24 -1.59
C ASN A 50 -7.89 -5.93 -0.47
N CYS A 51 -7.80 -5.34 0.73
CA CYS A 51 -6.98 -5.90 1.82
C CYS A 51 -7.37 -7.34 2.18
N TYR A 52 -8.64 -7.67 2.13
CA TYR A 52 -9.16 -9.03 2.36
C TYR A 52 -9.68 -9.70 1.08
N ALA A 53 -9.40 -9.15 -0.09
CA ALA A 53 -9.81 -9.76 -1.35
C ALA A 53 -8.90 -10.92 -1.74
N GLY A 54 -9.45 -11.90 -2.43
CA GLY A 54 -8.74 -13.07 -2.93
C GLY A 54 -9.31 -13.55 -4.27
N GLU A 55 -9.83 -12.63 -5.06
CA GLU A 55 -10.52 -12.92 -6.33
C GLU A 55 -9.59 -12.91 -7.53
N GLY A 56 -8.40 -12.29 -7.39
CA GLY A 56 -7.39 -12.27 -8.43
C GLY A 56 -6.56 -13.54 -8.48
N ILE A 57 -6.03 -13.86 -9.64
CA ILE A 57 -5.10 -14.99 -9.80
C ILE A 57 -3.70 -14.51 -9.40
N GLY A 58 -3.23 -14.93 -8.22
CA GLY A 58 -1.91 -14.53 -7.72
C GLY A 58 -1.81 -13.08 -7.20
N ILE A 59 -2.92 -12.36 -7.17
CA ILE A 59 -3.06 -11.02 -6.57
C ILE A 59 -4.40 -10.93 -5.84
N SER A 60 -4.61 -9.87 -5.05
CA SER A 60 -5.80 -9.71 -4.22
C SER A 60 -7.09 -9.59 -5.05
N ASN A 61 -7.02 -8.83 -6.13
CA ASN A 61 -8.12 -8.60 -7.05
C ASN A 61 -7.60 -8.52 -8.49
N THR A 62 -8.38 -8.04 -9.44
CA THR A 62 -7.86 -7.83 -10.80
C THR A 62 -6.77 -6.75 -10.80
N PRO A 63 -5.81 -6.78 -11.75
CA PRO A 63 -4.76 -5.76 -11.86
C PRO A 63 -5.32 -4.34 -11.91
N GLU A 64 -6.44 -4.14 -12.61
CA GLU A 64 -7.12 -2.84 -12.71
C GLU A 64 -7.60 -2.34 -11.35
N LYS A 65 -8.28 -3.20 -10.59
CA LYS A 65 -8.79 -2.85 -9.25
C LYS A 65 -7.65 -2.63 -8.25
N CYS A 66 -6.58 -3.41 -8.33
CA CYS A 66 -5.40 -3.22 -7.51
C CYS A 66 -4.69 -1.91 -7.82
N GLY A 67 -4.55 -1.56 -9.09
CA GLY A 67 -3.97 -0.29 -9.53
C GLY A 67 -4.82 0.92 -9.13
N GLN A 68 -6.14 0.79 -9.23
CA GLN A 68 -7.08 1.82 -8.81
C GLN A 68 -7.00 2.07 -7.29
N GLU A 69 -7.02 1.00 -6.48
CA GLU A 69 -6.85 1.09 -5.03
C GLU A 69 -5.55 1.80 -4.68
N LEU A 70 -4.44 1.35 -5.26
CA LEU A 70 -3.13 1.91 -4.97
C LEU A 70 -3.04 3.40 -5.33
N THR A 71 -3.57 3.78 -6.48
CA THR A 71 -3.62 5.17 -6.93
C THR A 71 -4.45 6.03 -5.99
N ASP A 72 -5.68 5.62 -5.71
CA ASP A 72 -6.61 6.41 -4.90
C ASP A 72 -6.14 6.56 -3.46
N TYR A 73 -5.64 5.49 -2.86
CA TYR A 73 -5.16 5.53 -1.47
C TYR A 73 -3.83 6.28 -1.32
N TYR A 74 -2.94 6.18 -2.31
CA TYR A 74 -1.73 7.00 -2.30
C TYR A 74 -2.05 8.49 -2.40
N CYS A 75 -3.01 8.87 -3.25
CA CYS A 75 -3.41 10.26 -3.45
C CYS A 75 -4.41 10.78 -2.41
N SER A 76 -4.96 9.91 -1.57
CA SER A 76 -5.95 10.31 -0.56
C SER A 76 -5.35 11.21 0.51
N PRO A 77 -6.00 12.33 0.86
CA PRO A 77 -5.60 13.16 1.99
C PRO A 77 -6.01 12.56 3.35
N GLU A 78 -6.78 11.47 3.36
CA GLU A 78 -7.34 10.87 4.58
C GLU A 78 -6.39 9.92 5.31
N ASN A 79 -5.25 9.59 4.70
CA ASN A 79 -4.20 8.81 5.33
C ASN A 79 -2.84 9.52 5.21
N ASP A 80 -1.96 9.28 6.17
CA ASP A 80 -0.66 9.94 6.27
C ASP A 80 0.49 9.07 5.77
N VAL A 81 0.29 7.76 5.78
CA VAL A 81 1.25 6.75 5.33
C VAL A 81 0.49 5.59 4.71
N LEU A 82 1.07 4.94 3.72
CA LEU A 82 0.47 3.82 3.03
C LEU A 82 1.34 2.57 3.19
N ILE A 83 0.73 1.49 3.68
CA ILE A 83 1.40 0.20 3.90
C ILE A 83 0.73 -0.87 3.04
N SER A 84 1.52 -1.63 2.31
CA SER A 84 1.04 -2.85 1.67
C SER A 84 0.83 -3.95 2.70
N CYS A 85 -0.34 -4.57 2.70
CA CYS A 85 -0.66 -5.62 3.67
C CYS A 85 -0.03 -6.98 3.34
N GLY A 86 0.54 -7.14 2.16
CA GLY A 86 1.19 -8.40 1.76
C GLY A 86 2.15 -8.24 0.60
N GLY A 87 3.02 -9.23 0.44
CA GLY A 87 3.83 -9.43 -0.75
C GLY A 87 3.10 -10.33 -1.77
N GLY A 88 3.85 -10.98 -2.64
CA GLY A 88 3.34 -11.88 -3.68
C GLY A 88 4.32 -12.02 -4.83
N GLU A 89 3.83 -12.23 -6.05
CA GLU A 89 4.69 -12.46 -7.21
C GLU A 89 4.24 -11.73 -8.49
N LEU A 90 3.01 -11.21 -8.52
CA LEU A 90 2.41 -10.67 -9.73
C LEU A 90 2.04 -9.19 -9.65
N MET A 91 2.59 -8.44 -8.71
CA MET A 91 2.35 -7.00 -8.60
C MET A 91 2.79 -6.24 -9.86
N CYS A 92 3.73 -6.79 -10.64
CA CYS A 92 4.12 -6.18 -11.91
C CYS A 92 2.94 -5.97 -12.86
N GLU A 93 1.92 -6.82 -12.83
CA GLU A 93 0.70 -6.65 -13.63
C GLU A 93 -0.14 -5.46 -13.15
N THR A 94 -0.12 -5.17 -11.87
CA THR A 94 -0.82 -4.02 -11.27
C THR A 94 -0.20 -2.68 -11.69
N MET A 95 1.10 -2.64 -11.94
CA MET A 95 1.83 -1.39 -12.19
C MET A 95 1.35 -0.63 -13.43
N SER A 96 0.92 -1.33 -14.48
CA SER A 96 0.37 -0.71 -15.68
C SER A 96 -0.99 0.00 -15.45
N HIS A 97 -1.64 -0.28 -14.33
CA HIS A 97 -2.93 0.30 -13.94
C HIS A 97 -2.80 1.35 -12.82
N VAL A 98 -1.58 1.70 -12.44
CA VAL A 98 -1.31 2.78 -11.49
C VAL A 98 -1.13 4.09 -12.27
N ASP A 99 -1.83 5.13 -11.86
CA ASP A 99 -1.70 6.46 -12.44
C ASP A 99 -0.51 7.22 -11.81
N PHE A 100 0.68 6.96 -12.31
CA PHE A 100 1.90 7.58 -11.81
C PHE A 100 1.93 9.10 -11.99
N ALA A 101 1.19 9.65 -12.97
CA ALA A 101 1.09 11.10 -13.12
C ALA A 101 0.32 11.72 -11.94
N ARG A 102 -0.75 11.07 -11.49
CA ARG A 102 -1.47 11.49 -10.28
C ARG A 102 -0.58 11.36 -9.04
N LEU A 103 0.16 10.25 -8.92
CA LEU A 103 1.06 10.05 -7.79
C LEU A 103 2.15 11.13 -7.74
N GLN A 104 2.74 11.47 -8.88
CA GLN A 104 3.78 12.48 -8.99
C GLN A 104 3.27 13.88 -8.61
N ALA A 105 2.01 14.18 -8.93
CA ALA A 105 1.35 15.46 -8.63
C ALA A 105 0.84 15.53 -7.18
N ALA A 106 0.62 14.40 -6.53
CA ALA A 106 0.14 14.33 -5.14
C ALA A 106 1.21 14.76 -4.13
N ALA A 107 0.77 15.11 -2.93
CA ALA A 107 1.69 15.30 -1.81
C ALA A 107 2.48 14.01 -1.56
N PRO A 108 3.81 14.08 -1.36
CA PRO A 108 4.62 12.90 -1.11
C PRO A 108 4.14 12.15 0.14
N LYS A 109 4.05 10.83 0.02
CA LYS A 109 3.59 9.95 1.08
C LYS A 109 4.54 8.77 1.22
N TRP A 110 4.88 8.37 2.45
CA TRP A 110 5.61 7.14 2.66
C TRP A 110 4.77 5.95 2.22
N TYR A 111 5.31 5.17 1.32
CA TYR A 111 4.82 3.85 0.96
C TYR A 111 5.78 2.81 1.54
N LEU A 112 5.25 1.86 2.29
CA LEU A 112 6.01 0.79 2.92
C LEU A 112 5.61 -0.56 2.33
N GLY A 113 6.59 -1.31 1.89
CA GLY A 113 6.40 -2.66 1.40
C GLY A 113 7.71 -3.26 0.91
N TYR A 114 7.84 -4.56 0.99
CA TYR A 114 9.03 -5.29 0.58
C TYR A 114 8.66 -6.46 -0.34
N SER A 115 9.65 -7.25 -0.79
CA SER A 115 9.44 -8.37 -1.69
C SER A 115 8.81 -7.90 -3.01
N ASP A 116 7.66 -8.42 -3.40
CA ASP A 116 6.95 -8.02 -4.63
C ASP A 116 6.63 -6.52 -4.69
N ASN A 117 6.46 -5.87 -3.53
CA ASN A 117 6.26 -4.42 -3.44
C ASN A 117 7.46 -3.58 -3.93
N THR A 118 8.60 -4.20 -4.19
CA THR A 118 9.74 -3.53 -4.82
C THR A 118 9.37 -2.92 -6.17
N ASN A 119 8.42 -3.50 -6.88
CA ASN A 119 7.84 -2.89 -8.08
C ASN A 119 7.40 -1.45 -7.81
N MET A 120 6.62 -1.24 -6.75
CA MET A 120 6.11 0.10 -6.42
C MET A 120 7.18 1.02 -5.85
N THR A 121 8.01 0.53 -4.92
CA THR A 121 9.06 1.36 -4.29
C THR A 121 10.08 1.83 -5.32
N TYR A 122 10.43 0.99 -6.28
CA TYR A 122 11.31 1.34 -7.38
C TYR A 122 10.70 2.42 -8.29
N LEU A 123 9.43 2.27 -8.67
CA LEU A 123 8.75 3.21 -9.57
C LEU A 123 8.42 4.54 -8.88
N LEU A 124 8.14 4.54 -7.58
CA LEU A 124 8.03 5.79 -6.82
C LEU A 124 9.33 6.59 -6.86
N ALA A 125 10.47 5.93 -6.70
CA ALA A 125 11.77 6.59 -6.75
C ALA A 125 12.10 7.07 -8.18
N THR A 126 11.89 6.25 -9.19
CA THR A 126 12.37 6.52 -10.56
C THR A 126 11.41 7.39 -11.39
N ILE A 127 10.11 7.27 -11.20
CA ILE A 127 9.11 8.04 -11.94
C ILE A 127 8.66 9.27 -11.13
N CYS A 128 8.35 9.08 -9.85
CA CYS A 128 7.76 10.14 -9.02
C CYS A 128 8.80 10.96 -8.26
N ASP A 129 10.07 10.58 -8.33
CA ASP A 129 11.16 11.19 -7.55
C ASP A 129 10.82 11.29 -6.05
N THR A 130 10.19 10.23 -5.50
CA THR A 130 9.68 10.19 -4.13
C THR A 130 10.25 9.00 -3.38
N ALA A 131 10.73 9.24 -2.17
CA ALA A 131 11.27 8.20 -1.29
C ALA A 131 10.14 7.28 -0.77
N SER A 132 10.46 6.01 -0.63
CA SER A 132 9.61 4.96 -0.06
C SER A 132 10.46 4.03 0.82
N ARG A 133 9.85 3.06 1.50
CA ARG A 133 10.57 2.16 2.40
C ARG A 133 10.36 0.70 1.99
N SER A 134 11.47 -0.02 1.90
CA SER A 134 11.50 -1.48 1.84
C SER A 134 12.22 -1.98 3.09
N GLU A 135 11.58 -2.87 3.85
CA GLU A 135 12.12 -3.44 5.09
C GLU A 135 12.29 -4.95 4.90
N GLU A 136 13.51 -5.39 4.68
CA GLU A 136 13.90 -6.80 4.57
C GLU A 136 14.81 -7.20 5.74
#